data_4579953902062ea36ec3d17b025c2ee0
#
_entry.id   4579953902062ea36ec3d17b025c2ee0
#
_cell.length_a   1.000
_cell.length_b   1.000
_cell.length_c   1.000
_cell.angle_alpha   90.00
_cell.angle_beta   90.00
_cell.angle_gamma   90.00
#
_symmetry.space_group_name_H-M   'P 1'
#
loop_
_entity.id
_entity.type
_entity.pdbx_description
1 polymer ?
#
loop_
_entity_poly.entity_id
_entity_poly.type
_entity_poly.pdbx_seq_one_letter_code
_entity_poly.pdbx_strand_id
1 'polypeptide(L)'
;YKIPSLEEVLKNFKNEKINIEIKDNRKLGLSDLVELIKKYQMKNKTLFVSFYYSVIKEFRKVSKNEIATAASKSDIMRMIYFGKLPWYKIPFNAFQMPFYSKKVERYGLKNPKWIENMRSRGLEIHYWTIDNYKDIKKAFSIGASGVITNRPKVAYELLAQMGKR
;
A
#
# COMPACT_ATOMS: atom_id res chain seq x y z
N TYR A 1 -19.69 -13.59 -16.65
CA TYR A 1 -18.76 -12.49 -16.35
C TYR A 1 -17.36 -12.87 -16.81
N LYS A 2 -16.70 -11.97 -17.56
CA LYS A 2 -15.29 -12.15 -17.97
C LYS A 2 -14.39 -11.44 -16.95
N ILE A 3 -13.33 -12.09 -16.51
CA ILE A 3 -12.30 -11.45 -15.71
C ILE A 3 -11.52 -10.51 -16.63
N PRO A 4 -11.43 -9.19 -16.34
CA PRO A 4 -10.68 -8.27 -17.16
C PRO A 4 -9.17 -8.56 -17.06
N SER A 5 -8.46 -8.33 -18.16
CA SER A 5 -7.00 -8.29 -18.12
C SER A 5 -6.51 -7.05 -17.39
N LEU A 6 -5.28 -7.07 -16.87
CA LEU A 6 -4.70 -5.88 -16.25
C LEU A 6 -4.59 -4.72 -17.25
N GLU A 7 -4.31 -5.03 -18.52
CA GLU A 7 -4.26 -4.02 -19.59
C GLU A 7 -5.61 -3.31 -19.76
N GLU A 8 -6.72 -4.06 -19.76
CA GLU A 8 -8.07 -3.48 -19.80
C GLU A 8 -8.33 -2.58 -18.61
N VAL A 9 -7.90 -2.98 -17.39
CA VAL A 9 -8.03 -2.16 -16.19
C VAL A 9 -7.22 -0.87 -16.31
N LEU A 10 -5.94 -0.93 -16.66
CA LEU A 10 -5.10 0.25 -16.78
C LEU A 10 -5.60 1.21 -17.87
N LYS A 11 -6.14 0.68 -18.97
CA LYS A 11 -6.73 1.48 -20.05
C LYS A 11 -7.98 2.23 -19.61
N ASN A 12 -8.86 1.58 -18.83
CA ASN A 12 -10.15 2.15 -18.46
C ASN A 12 -10.06 3.06 -17.22
N PHE A 13 -9.06 2.90 -16.34
CA PHE A 13 -8.91 3.63 -15.09
C PHE A 13 -7.67 4.51 -15.04
N LYS A 14 -7.33 5.16 -16.16
CA LYS A 14 -6.13 6.02 -16.29
C LYS A 14 -6.04 7.17 -15.27
N ASN A 15 -7.18 7.62 -14.77
CA ASN A 15 -7.24 8.74 -13.84
C ASN A 15 -7.20 8.31 -12.37
N GLU A 16 -7.33 7.01 -12.09
CA GLU A 16 -7.41 6.48 -10.75
C GLU A 16 -6.05 6.00 -10.23
N LYS A 17 -5.85 6.03 -8.92
CA LYS A 17 -4.74 5.36 -8.27
C LYS A 17 -5.07 3.88 -8.14
N ILE A 18 -4.13 3.02 -8.53
CA ILE A 18 -4.33 1.57 -8.57
C ILE A 18 -3.34 0.89 -7.63
N ASN A 19 -3.87 -0.03 -6.81
CA ASN A 19 -3.09 -0.95 -5.99
C ASN A 19 -3.01 -2.31 -6.69
N ILE A 20 -1.80 -2.73 -7.11
CA ILE A 20 -1.58 -4.00 -7.81
C ILE A 20 -0.87 -4.97 -6.87
N GLU A 21 -1.55 -6.03 -6.47
CA GLU A 21 -1.01 -7.07 -5.61
C GLU A 21 -0.66 -8.33 -6.38
N ILE A 22 0.61 -8.76 -6.30
CA ILE A 22 1.05 -10.09 -6.75
C ILE A 22 1.02 -11.06 -5.56
N LYS A 23 0.13 -12.06 -5.66
CA LYS A 23 -0.08 -13.09 -4.63
C LYS A 23 0.76 -14.35 -4.83
N ASP A 24 1.54 -14.40 -5.89
CA ASP A 24 2.45 -15.49 -6.21
C ASP A 24 3.89 -15.13 -5.79
N ASN A 25 4.68 -16.13 -5.41
CA ASN A 25 6.09 -15.96 -5.07
C ASN A 25 7.02 -16.03 -6.30
N ARG A 26 6.49 -16.41 -7.46
CA ARG A 26 7.21 -16.40 -8.73
C ARG A 26 7.44 -14.97 -9.20
N LYS A 27 8.57 -14.76 -9.85
CA LYS A 27 8.97 -13.44 -10.37
C LYS A 27 8.65 -13.28 -11.85
N LEU A 28 7.71 -14.09 -12.35
CA LEU A 28 7.33 -14.11 -13.77
C LEU A 28 6.57 -12.85 -14.14
N GLY A 29 6.85 -12.31 -15.34
CA GLY A 29 6.11 -11.19 -15.92
C GLY A 29 6.30 -9.84 -15.20
N LEU A 30 7.25 -9.69 -14.29
CA LEU A 30 7.45 -8.41 -13.58
C LEU A 30 7.97 -7.31 -14.52
N SER A 31 8.81 -7.65 -15.49
CA SER A 31 9.26 -6.70 -16.53
C SER A 31 8.09 -6.26 -17.41
N ASP A 32 7.27 -7.22 -17.88
CA ASP A 32 6.11 -6.93 -18.71
C ASP A 32 5.08 -6.07 -17.94
N LEU A 33 4.92 -6.32 -16.64
CA LEU A 33 4.09 -5.49 -15.77
C LEU A 33 4.59 -4.04 -15.71
N VAL A 34 5.91 -3.84 -15.55
CA VAL A 34 6.52 -2.50 -15.52
C VAL A 34 6.33 -1.79 -16.86
N GLU A 35 6.53 -2.48 -17.98
CA GLU A 35 6.31 -1.93 -19.31
C GLU A 35 4.84 -1.56 -19.54
N LEU A 36 3.92 -2.41 -19.09
CA LEU A 36 2.49 -2.15 -19.19
C LEU A 36 2.08 -0.90 -18.38
N ILE A 37 2.57 -0.77 -17.15
CA ILE A 37 2.32 0.41 -16.30
C ILE A 37 2.87 1.67 -16.97
N LYS A 38 4.07 1.61 -17.58
CA LYS A 38 4.68 2.73 -18.30
C LYS A 38 3.92 3.07 -19.57
N LYS A 39 3.51 2.08 -20.36
CA LYS A 39 2.70 2.23 -21.58
C LYS A 39 1.43 3.05 -21.33
N TYR A 40 0.75 2.81 -20.21
CA TYR A 40 -0.47 3.53 -19.85
C TYR A 40 -0.23 4.78 -19.00
N GLN A 41 1.02 5.19 -18.80
CA GLN A 41 1.42 6.37 -18.01
C GLN A 41 0.94 6.33 -16.54
N MET A 42 0.82 5.11 -15.99
CA MET A 42 0.31 4.86 -14.65
C MET A 42 1.41 4.80 -13.56
N LYS A 43 2.66 5.14 -13.90
CA LYS A 43 3.82 5.05 -13.00
C LYS A 43 3.58 5.75 -11.65
N ASN A 44 3.06 6.97 -11.67
CA ASN A 44 2.81 7.77 -10.47
C ASN A 44 1.44 7.50 -9.81
N LYS A 45 0.65 6.61 -10.39
CA LYS A 45 -0.69 6.22 -9.93
C LYS A 45 -0.76 4.77 -9.48
N THR A 46 0.35 4.02 -9.55
CA THR A 46 0.40 2.61 -9.18
C THR A 46 1.18 2.42 -7.88
N LEU A 47 0.59 1.67 -6.96
CA LEU A 47 1.27 1.10 -5.80
C LEU A 47 1.38 -0.41 -6.00
N PHE A 48 2.61 -0.92 -6.08
CA PHE A 48 2.86 -2.36 -6.20
C PHE A 48 3.00 -3.02 -4.84
N VAL A 49 2.35 -4.16 -4.68
CA VAL A 49 2.25 -4.88 -3.40
C VAL A 49 2.54 -6.36 -3.59
N SER A 50 3.23 -6.97 -2.65
CA SER A 50 3.30 -8.42 -2.47
C SER A 50 3.68 -8.77 -1.04
N PHE A 51 3.19 -9.90 -0.53
CA PHE A 51 3.67 -10.46 0.74
C PHE A 51 5.09 -11.02 0.65
N TYR A 52 5.54 -11.37 -0.55
CA TYR A 52 6.84 -11.98 -0.79
C TYR A 52 7.92 -10.92 -1.02
N TYR A 53 8.86 -10.83 -0.08
CA TYR A 53 9.99 -9.89 -0.19
C TYR A 53 10.80 -10.08 -1.48
N SER A 54 11.00 -11.32 -1.92
CA SER A 54 11.72 -11.64 -3.16
C SER A 54 11.07 -11.01 -4.40
N VAL A 55 9.73 -10.99 -4.46
CA VAL A 55 8.96 -10.39 -5.55
C VAL A 55 9.07 -8.87 -5.51
N ILE A 56 8.89 -8.26 -4.32
CA ILE A 56 9.05 -6.81 -4.16
C ILE A 56 10.47 -6.34 -4.51
N LYS A 57 11.49 -7.07 -4.04
CA LYS A 57 12.88 -6.76 -4.34
C LYS A 57 13.16 -6.80 -5.84
N GLU A 58 12.67 -7.82 -6.54
CA GLU A 58 12.84 -7.93 -8.00
C GLU A 58 12.05 -6.83 -8.72
N PHE A 59 10.82 -6.55 -8.30
CA PHE A 59 10.03 -5.47 -8.90
C PHE A 59 10.73 -4.10 -8.75
N ARG A 60 11.28 -3.79 -7.57
CA ARG A 60 12.06 -2.56 -7.35
C ARG A 60 13.26 -2.48 -8.30
N LYS A 61 13.93 -3.61 -8.54
CA LYS A 61 15.06 -3.71 -9.45
C LYS A 61 14.64 -3.45 -10.91
N VAL A 62 13.63 -4.17 -11.42
CA VAL A 62 13.19 -4.04 -12.83
C VAL A 62 12.50 -2.70 -13.09
N SER A 63 11.81 -2.13 -12.11
CA SER A 63 11.22 -0.78 -12.21
C SER A 63 12.21 0.35 -11.94
N LYS A 64 13.47 0.04 -11.59
CA LYS A 64 14.51 1.02 -11.19
C LYS A 64 14.02 1.94 -10.05
N ASN A 65 13.18 1.42 -9.13
CA ASN A 65 12.49 2.16 -8.07
C ASN A 65 11.63 3.34 -8.56
N GLU A 66 11.23 3.34 -9.82
CA GLU A 66 10.40 4.40 -10.40
C GLU A 66 8.90 4.26 -10.09
N ILE A 67 8.45 3.09 -9.64
CA ILE A 67 7.05 2.80 -9.28
C ILE A 67 6.99 2.55 -7.79
N ALA A 68 6.04 3.19 -7.12
CA ALA A 68 5.86 3.05 -5.67
C ALA A 68 5.58 1.60 -5.26
N THR A 69 6.14 1.18 -4.13
CA THR A 69 5.91 -0.15 -3.56
C THR A 69 5.45 -0.07 -2.11
N ALA A 70 4.61 -1.01 -1.71
CA ALA A 70 4.33 -1.22 -0.30
C ALA A 70 5.45 -2.01 0.40
N ALA A 71 5.51 -1.87 1.72
CA ALA A 71 6.42 -2.64 2.55
C ALA A 71 6.05 -4.12 2.55
N SER A 72 7.00 -5.00 2.27
CA SER A 72 6.86 -6.42 2.59
C SER A 72 6.93 -6.65 4.11
N LYS A 73 6.58 -7.85 4.56
CA LYS A 73 6.74 -8.24 5.97
C LYS A 73 8.19 -8.05 6.46
N SER A 74 9.18 -8.38 5.63
CA SER A 74 10.60 -8.18 5.97
C SER A 74 10.98 -6.70 6.04
N ASP A 75 10.41 -5.86 5.17
CA ASP A 75 10.63 -4.42 5.22
C ASP A 75 10.07 -3.81 6.52
N ILE A 76 8.87 -4.23 6.94
CA ILE A 76 8.27 -3.80 8.21
C ILE A 76 9.18 -4.17 9.39
N MET A 77 9.68 -5.40 9.44
CA MET A 77 10.58 -5.83 10.50
C MET A 77 11.89 -5.03 10.50
N ARG A 78 12.51 -4.81 9.33
CA ARG A 78 13.70 -3.96 9.23
C ARG A 78 13.43 -2.54 9.69
N MET A 79 12.27 -1.99 9.34
CA MET A 79 11.87 -0.65 9.78
C MET A 79 11.71 -0.56 11.30
N ILE A 80 11.15 -1.58 11.95
CA ILE A 80 11.00 -1.63 13.41
C ILE A 80 12.37 -1.64 14.09
N TYR A 81 13.32 -2.44 13.59
CA TYR A 81 14.64 -2.59 14.22
C TYR A 81 15.63 -1.47 13.84
N PHE A 82 15.62 -1.05 12.59
CA PHE A 82 16.66 -0.16 12.04
C PHE A 82 16.13 1.22 11.63
N GLY A 83 14.83 1.42 11.62
CA GLY A 83 14.20 2.64 11.09
C GLY A 83 14.54 3.95 11.83
N LYS A 84 15.11 3.85 13.04
CA LYS A 84 15.61 4.99 13.82
C LYS A 84 17.06 5.37 13.47
N LEU A 85 17.76 4.50 12.76
CA LEU A 85 19.17 4.72 12.43
C LEU A 85 19.30 5.72 11.28
N PRO A 86 20.20 6.70 11.36
CA PRO A 86 20.28 7.78 10.38
C PRO A 86 20.69 7.31 8.98
N TRP A 87 21.38 6.19 8.88
CA TRP A 87 21.80 5.58 7.62
C TRP A 87 20.76 4.67 6.98
N TYR A 88 19.66 4.34 7.69
CA TYR A 88 18.63 3.44 7.14
C TYR A 88 17.76 4.17 6.10
N LYS A 89 17.95 3.82 4.84
CA LYS A 89 17.12 4.29 3.73
C LYS A 89 15.88 3.41 3.61
N ILE A 90 14.71 4.03 3.65
CA ILE A 90 13.42 3.34 3.51
C ILE A 90 13.19 3.01 2.03
N PRO A 91 13.08 1.72 1.66
CA PRO A 91 12.97 1.31 0.27
C PRO A 91 11.53 1.19 -0.25
N PHE A 92 10.55 1.73 0.46
CA PHE A 92 9.12 1.60 0.14
C PHE A 92 8.37 2.92 0.42
N ASN A 93 7.14 3.02 -0.11
CA ASN A 93 6.33 4.23 -0.06
C ASN A 93 5.10 4.09 0.84
N ALA A 94 4.66 2.87 1.13
CA ALA A 94 3.48 2.64 1.94
C ALA A 94 3.61 1.44 2.87
N PHE A 95 2.97 1.53 4.03
CA PHE A 95 2.63 0.38 4.85
C PHE A 95 1.21 -0.09 4.52
N GLN A 96 1.03 -1.39 4.28
CA GLN A 96 -0.29 -2.01 4.20
C GLN A 96 -0.37 -3.11 5.25
N MET A 97 -1.13 -2.89 6.31
CA MET A 97 -1.11 -3.71 7.51
C MET A 97 -2.50 -4.19 7.92
N PRO A 98 -2.64 -5.43 8.45
CA PRO A 98 -3.92 -5.92 8.94
C PRO A 98 -4.35 -5.18 10.20
N PHE A 99 -5.52 -4.54 10.15
CA PHE A 99 -6.04 -3.72 11.26
C PHE A 99 -6.26 -4.50 12.55
N TYR A 100 -6.73 -5.74 12.45
CA TYR A 100 -7.07 -6.58 13.61
C TYR A 100 -5.91 -7.46 14.10
N SER A 101 -4.68 -7.23 13.63
CA SER A 101 -3.54 -8.07 13.98
C SER A 101 -2.97 -7.73 15.36
N LYS A 102 -2.91 -8.73 16.24
CA LYS A 102 -2.20 -8.63 17.55
C LYS A 102 -0.73 -8.22 17.39
N LYS A 103 -0.07 -8.59 16.28
CA LYS A 103 1.32 -8.16 16.00
C LYS A 103 1.41 -6.68 15.69
N VAL A 104 0.48 -6.15 14.91
CA VAL A 104 0.41 -4.71 14.59
C VAL A 104 0.20 -3.90 15.87
N GLU A 105 -0.62 -4.39 16.80
CA GLU A 105 -0.81 -3.78 18.13
C GLU A 105 0.43 -3.88 19.00
N ARG A 106 1.02 -5.08 19.12
CA ARG A 106 2.23 -5.33 19.94
C ARG A 106 3.39 -4.42 19.54
N TYR A 107 3.58 -4.19 18.25
CA TYR A 107 4.65 -3.32 17.74
C TYR A 107 4.28 -1.83 17.72
N GLY A 108 3.11 -1.46 18.25
CA GLY A 108 2.67 -0.07 18.30
C GLY A 108 2.40 0.57 16.95
N LEU A 109 2.17 -0.23 15.89
CA LEU A 109 1.99 0.26 14.52
C LEU A 109 0.61 0.93 14.28
N LYS A 110 -0.25 0.97 15.31
CA LYS A 110 -1.49 1.76 15.38
C LYS A 110 -1.38 2.96 16.32
N ASN A 111 -0.20 3.23 16.87
CA ASN A 111 0.02 4.40 17.73
C ASN A 111 0.00 5.68 16.85
N PRO A 112 -0.84 6.68 17.19
CA PRO A 112 -0.92 7.92 16.40
C PRO A 112 0.42 8.63 16.22
N LYS A 113 1.27 8.70 17.25
CA LYS A 113 2.60 9.31 17.16
C LYS A 113 3.53 8.56 16.20
N TRP A 114 3.45 7.22 16.18
CA TRP A 114 4.21 6.43 15.22
C TRP A 114 3.71 6.68 13.79
N ILE A 115 2.39 6.71 13.59
CA ILE A 115 1.77 6.98 12.27
C ILE A 115 2.17 8.36 11.78
N GLU A 116 2.06 9.39 12.63
CA GLU A 116 2.47 10.75 12.31
C GLU A 116 3.95 10.83 11.90
N ASN A 117 4.84 10.18 12.67
CA ASN A 117 6.27 10.11 12.34
C ASN A 117 6.52 9.42 10.98
N MET A 118 5.80 8.34 10.66
CA MET A 118 5.96 7.68 9.37
C MET A 118 5.44 8.57 8.23
N ARG A 119 4.31 9.23 8.43
CA ARG A 119 3.74 10.14 7.44
C ARG A 119 4.60 11.40 7.20
N SER A 120 5.20 11.95 8.24
CA SER A 120 6.16 13.06 8.10
C SER A 120 7.41 12.68 7.30
N ARG A 121 7.71 11.38 7.21
CA ARG A 121 8.77 10.81 6.35
C ARG A 121 8.28 10.47 4.93
N GLY A 122 7.07 10.89 4.54
CA GLY A 122 6.48 10.66 3.22
C GLY A 122 5.90 9.28 3.00
N LEU A 123 5.63 8.51 4.06
CA LEU A 123 5.09 7.15 3.95
C LEU A 123 3.57 7.16 4.11
N GLU A 124 2.88 6.41 3.26
CA GLU A 124 1.45 6.17 3.38
C GLU A 124 1.15 5.01 4.35
N ILE A 125 0.08 5.13 5.12
CA ILE A 125 -0.34 4.11 6.10
C ILE A 125 -1.73 3.64 5.74
N HIS A 126 -1.83 2.39 5.25
CA HIS A 126 -3.08 1.75 4.88
C HIS A 126 -3.36 0.56 5.80
N TYR A 127 -4.61 0.42 6.22
CA TYR A 127 -5.06 -0.75 6.97
C TYR A 127 -6.08 -1.58 6.19
N TRP A 128 -5.99 -2.89 6.30
CA TRP A 128 -6.87 -3.88 5.67
C TRP A 128 -7.27 -4.97 6.66
N THR A 129 -8.31 -5.74 6.45
CA THR A 129 -9.51 -5.38 5.70
C THR A 129 -10.50 -4.84 6.70
N ILE A 130 -11.05 -3.67 6.47
CA ILE A 130 -11.93 -2.98 7.42
C ILE A 130 -13.26 -2.70 6.74
N ASP A 131 -14.32 -3.38 7.17
CA ASP A 131 -15.63 -3.33 6.52
C ASP A 131 -16.72 -2.64 7.35
N ASN A 132 -16.47 -2.37 8.63
CA ASN A 132 -17.43 -1.67 9.48
C ASN A 132 -17.10 -0.19 9.66
N TYR A 133 -18.15 0.62 9.77
CA TYR A 133 -18.07 2.07 9.88
C TYR A 133 -17.18 2.55 11.05
N LYS A 134 -17.34 1.93 12.25
CA LYS A 134 -16.62 2.36 13.46
C LYS A 134 -15.10 2.20 13.32
N ASP A 135 -14.66 1.08 12.75
CA ASP A 135 -13.23 0.80 12.59
C ASP A 135 -12.63 1.57 11.41
N ILE A 136 -13.38 1.82 10.33
CA ILE A 136 -12.96 2.75 9.28
C ILE A 136 -12.71 4.14 9.88
N LYS A 137 -13.69 4.65 10.64
CA LYS A 137 -13.56 5.94 11.35
C LYS A 137 -12.34 5.94 12.30
N LYS A 138 -12.18 4.86 13.08
CA LYS A 138 -11.02 4.69 13.99
C LYS A 138 -9.69 4.69 13.23
N ALA A 139 -9.59 3.99 12.10
CA ALA A 139 -8.36 3.97 11.30
C ALA A 139 -7.96 5.39 10.87
N PHE A 140 -8.91 6.18 10.36
CA PHE A 140 -8.63 7.56 9.98
C PHE A 140 -8.37 8.48 11.17
N SER A 141 -9.03 8.27 12.32
CA SER A 141 -8.81 9.09 13.53
C SER A 141 -7.42 8.89 14.13
N ILE A 142 -6.80 7.72 13.97
CA ILE A 142 -5.42 7.48 14.39
C ILE A 142 -4.38 7.93 13.37
N GLY A 143 -4.81 8.47 12.21
CA GLY A 143 -3.91 9.07 11.22
C GLY A 143 -3.64 8.21 9.98
N ALA A 144 -4.36 7.10 9.77
CA ALA A 144 -4.24 6.33 8.52
C ALA A 144 -4.53 7.22 7.31
N SER A 145 -3.77 7.02 6.23
CA SER A 145 -3.98 7.69 4.95
C SER A 145 -4.95 6.94 4.04
N GLY A 146 -5.21 5.65 4.33
CA GLY A 146 -6.14 4.86 3.56
C GLY A 146 -6.61 3.61 4.29
N VAL A 147 -7.73 3.06 3.80
CA VAL A 147 -8.24 1.76 4.20
C VAL A 147 -8.53 0.90 2.98
N ILE A 148 -8.33 -0.40 3.10
CA ILE A 148 -8.73 -1.40 2.11
C ILE A 148 -9.95 -2.10 2.67
N THR A 149 -11.06 -2.05 1.94
CA THR A 149 -12.38 -2.50 2.37
C THR A 149 -13.14 -3.20 1.25
N ASN A 150 -13.98 -4.17 1.61
CA ASN A 150 -14.97 -4.77 0.71
C ASN A 150 -16.26 -3.91 0.60
N ARG A 151 -16.33 -2.80 1.36
CA ARG A 151 -17.50 -1.91 1.40
C ARG A 151 -17.10 -0.47 1.01
N PRO A 152 -16.67 -0.23 -0.23
CA PRO A 152 -16.15 1.08 -0.66
C PRO A 152 -17.16 2.22 -0.50
N LYS A 153 -18.46 1.95 -0.68
CA LYS A 153 -19.50 2.95 -0.48
C LYS A 153 -19.52 3.48 0.96
N VAL A 154 -19.40 2.60 1.97
CA VAL A 154 -19.35 2.99 3.40
C VAL A 154 -18.13 3.86 3.68
N ALA A 155 -16.97 3.48 3.14
CA ALA A 155 -15.75 4.26 3.31
C ALA A 155 -15.85 5.64 2.63
N TYR A 156 -16.42 5.69 1.43
CA TYR A 156 -16.63 6.92 0.67
C TYR A 156 -17.56 7.91 1.40
N GLU A 157 -18.71 7.43 1.88
CA GLU A 157 -19.66 8.24 2.63
C GLU A 157 -19.04 8.81 3.91
N LEU A 158 -18.29 7.98 4.64
CA LEU A 158 -17.56 8.42 5.84
C LEU A 158 -16.51 9.49 5.53
N LEU A 159 -15.70 9.31 4.49
CA LEU A 159 -14.69 10.29 4.09
C LEU A 159 -15.32 11.63 3.71
N ALA A 160 -16.48 11.59 3.03
CA ALA A 160 -17.25 12.78 2.73
C ALA A 160 -17.69 13.54 3.99
N GLN A 161 -18.20 12.81 5.00
CA GLN A 161 -18.61 13.39 6.30
C GLN A 161 -17.42 13.95 7.10
N MET A 162 -16.21 13.40 6.91
CA MET A 162 -14.98 13.86 7.56
C MET A 162 -14.30 15.02 6.83
N GLY A 163 -14.84 15.51 5.70
CA GLY A 163 -14.21 16.54 4.86
C GLY A 163 -12.90 16.07 4.22
N LYS A 164 -12.69 14.76 4.09
CA LYS A 164 -11.50 14.14 3.52
C LYS A 164 -11.84 13.55 2.14
N ARG A 165 -11.88 14.40 1.13
CA ARG A 165 -12.02 13.98 -0.28
C ARG A 165 -10.77 14.31 -1.06
#